data_8bda0ad48dfb30a2c529dd27c96d467e
#
_entry.id   8bda0ad48dfb30a2c529dd27c96d467e
#
_cell.length_a   1.000
_cell.length_b   1.000
_cell.length_c   1.000
_cell.angle_alpha   90.00
_cell.angle_beta   90.00
_cell.angle_gamma   90.00
#
_symmetry.space_group_name_H-M   'P 1'
#
loop_
_entity.id
_entity.type
_entity.pdbx_description
1 polymer ?
#
loop_
_entity_poly.entity_id
_entity_poly.type
_entity_poly.pdbx_seq_one_letter_code
_entity_poly.pdbx_strand_id
1 'polypeptide(L)'
;MPHAVHSRRRFIRIVPAFGAFLVPAAGRAAQEQGGAPPAPAWPAPPARGGPPDDSFPSHHPAIVKEMVLVSHVNLARVRELLQQHPELAKASWDWGFGDWETALGAASHIGNRAIAELLIERGAPPTHFSAAMLGQLDVVQAFVAATPGLQRMRGPHGLTLMLHARKGGAAAARVVEYLDSLGGADQPYRDEPLTDADRAALTGRYAFGDRPRDHFVVAAQNGQLTIARAGAIERTLFHQGQLSFHAAGGPGTTIRFERDGERIAALTVHDPDPVVRARRSN
;
A
#
# COMPACT_ATOMS: atom_id res chain seq x y z
N MET A 1 14.67 29.94 45.89
CA MET A 1 13.51 29.81 44.96
C MET A 1 14.03 29.85 43.53
N PRO A 2 14.03 28.75 42.79
CA PRO A 2 14.27 28.77 41.35
C PRO A 2 12.95 28.50 40.62
N HIS A 3 12.71 29.32 39.60
CA HIS A 3 11.57 29.28 38.72
C HIS A 3 11.62 28.08 37.78
N ALA A 4 10.56 27.25 37.79
CA ALA A 4 10.37 26.18 36.85
C ALA A 4 9.92 26.73 35.50
N VAL A 5 10.73 26.53 34.47
CA VAL A 5 10.38 26.82 33.06
C VAL A 5 9.64 25.61 32.49
N HIS A 6 8.33 25.75 32.33
CA HIS A 6 7.51 24.76 31.64
C HIS A 6 7.68 24.90 30.14
N SER A 7 8.50 24.06 29.54
CA SER A 7 8.57 23.90 28.09
C SER A 7 7.36 23.10 27.61
N ARG A 8 6.37 23.79 27.04
CA ARG A 8 5.27 23.16 26.31
C ARG A 8 5.79 22.72 24.94
N ARG A 9 6.25 21.48 24.82
CA ARG A 9 6.46 20.85 23.53
C ARG A 9 5.09 20.56 22.89
N ARG A 10 4.72 21.37 21.90
CA ARG A 10 3.59 21.08 21.02
C ARG A 10 3.97 19.88 20.17
N PHE A 11 3.38 18.73 20.46
CA PHE A 11 3.39 17.59 19.55
C PHE A 11 2.53 17.93 18.33
N ILE A 12 3.18 18.25 17.22
CA ILE A 12 2.53 18.28 15.92
C ILE A 12 2.24 16.82 15.56
N ARG A 13 0.99 16.41 15.67
CA ARG A 13 0.50 15.14 15.11
C ARG A 13 0.52 15.26 13.60
N ILE A 14 1.59 14.80 12.98
CA ILE A 14 1.59 14.55 11.54
C ILE A 14 0.76 13.27 11.34
N VAL A 15 -0.48 13.43 10.94
CA VAL A 15 -1.30 12.33 10.43
C VAL A 15 -0.88 12.15 8.98
N PRO A 16 -0.30 11.02 8.57
CA PRO A 16 -0.07 10.77 7.17
C PRO A 16 -1.44 10.74 6.48
N ALA A 17 -1.66 11.63 5.54
CA ALA A 17 -2.84 11.64 4.71
C ALA A 17 -2.76 10.45 3.75
N PHE A 18 -3.19 9.29 4.24
CA PHE A 18 -3.57 8.23 3.34
C PHE A 18 -4.72 8.76 2.49
N GLY A 19 -4.58 8.68 1.16
CA GLY A 19 -5.69 8.86 0.27
C GLY A 19 -6.83 7.96 0.72
N ALA A 20 -7.67 8.50 1.57
CA ALA A 20 -8.88 7.82 1.99
C ALA A 20 -9.70 7.59 0.72
N PHE A 21 -10.06 6.34 0.48
CA PHE A 21 -11.28 6.08 -0.26
C PHE A 21 -12.40 6.72 0.56
N LEU A 22 -12.68 7.99 0.29
CA LEU A 22 -13.82 8.69 0.83
C LEU A 22 -15.07 8.05 0.24
N VAL A 23 -15.66 7.15 1.01
CA VAL A 23 -17.08 6.88 0.87
C VAL A 23 -17.76 8.12 1.46
N PRO A 24 -18.50 8.92 0.68
CA PRO A 24 -19.21 10.06 1.23
C PRO A 24 -20.26 9.54 2.24
N ALA A 25 -20.24 10.08 3.45
CA ALA A 25 -21.32 9.90 4.41
C ALA A 25 -22.56 10.58 3.82
N ALA A 26 -23.47 9.79 3.26
CA ALA A 26 -24.74 10.26 2.74
C ALA A 26 -25.63 10.69 3.92
N GLY A 27 -25.82 12.00 4.04
CA GLY A 27 -26.90 12.58 4.79
C GLY A 27 -28.23 12.08 4.24
N ARG A 28 -29.15 11.73 5.15
CA ARG A 28 -30.54 11.36 4.83
C ARG A 28 -31.23 12.52 4.12
N ALA A 29 -31.43 12.40 2.81
CA ALA A 29 -32.52 13.07 2.09
C ALA A 29 -32.81 12.30 0.79
N ALA A 30 -34.08 11.90 0.64
CA ALA A 30 -34.81 11.54 -0.58
C ALA A 30 -34.26 10.40 -1.45
N GLN A 31 -35.05 9.32 -1.49
CA GLN A 31 -35.03 8.28 -2.53
C GLN A 31 -35.21 8.89 -3.91
N GLU A 32 -34.15 8.82 -4.71
CA GLU A 32 -34.28 8.70 -6.15
C GLU A 32 -33.47 7.46 -6.57
N GLN A 33 -34.11 6.60 -7.34
CA GLN A 33 -33.59 5.35 -7.86
C GLN A 33 -32.49 5.67 -8.91
N GLY A 34 -31.29 5.96 -8.44
CA GLY A 34 -30.08 5.99 -9.23
C GLY A 34 -29.35 4.67 -9.03
N GLY A 35 -29.32 3.81 -10.06
CA GLY A 35 -28.59 2.55 -10.02
C GLY A 35 -27.16 2.77 -9.60
N ALA A 36 -26.61 1.87 -8.76
CA ALA A 36 -25.20 1.84 -8.41
C ALA A 36 -24.37 1.95 -9.70
N PRO A 37 -23.26 2.71 -9.69
CA PRO A 37 -22.37 2.76 -10.84
C PRO A 37 -22.00 1.32 -11.21
N PRO A 38 -22.00 0.97 -12.51
CA PRO A 38 -21.67 -0.38 -12.94
C PRO A 38 -20.31 -0.73 -12.36
N ALA A 39 -20.23 -1.89 -11.68
CA ALA A 39 -18.96 -2.44 -11.25
C ALA A 39 -18.03 -2.44 -12.47
N PRO A 40 -16.73 -2.14 -12.29
CA PRO A 40 -15.79 -2.21 -13.39
C PRO A 40 -15.95 -3.56 -14.06
N ALA A 41 -16.17 -3.56 -15.38
CA ALA A 41 -16.36 -4.78 -16.17
C ALA A 41 -15.03 -5.56 -16.18
N TRP A 42 -14.85 -6.39 -15.16
CA TRP A 42 -13.82 -7.43 -15.18
C TRP A 42 -14.23 -8.45 -16.23
N PRO A 43 -13.28 -9.00 -16.98
CA PRO A 43 -13.62 -10.13 -17.86
C PRO A 43 -14.27 -11.20 -16.97
N ALA A 44 -15.48 -11.60 -17.33
CA ALA A 44 -16.17 -12.66 -16.62
C ALA A 44 -15.26 -13.89 -16.60
N PRO A 45 -15.17 -14.60 -15.45
CA PRO A 45 -14.43 -15.86 -15.42
C PRO A 45 -14.99 -16.76 -16.53
N PRO A 46 -14.15 -17.53 -17.23
CA PRO A 46 -14.60 -18.40 -18.29
C PRO A 46 -15.73 -19.31 -17.79
N ALA A 47 -16.78 -19.46 -18.56
CA ALA A 47 -17.91 -20.33 -18.21
C ALA A 47 -17.38 -21.75 -17.95
N ARG A 48 -17.87 -22.39 -16.87
CA ARG A 48 -17.49 -23.77 -16.53
C ARG A 48 -17.75 -24.67 -17.76
N GLY A 49 -16.69 -25.34 -18.24
CA GLY A 49 -16.77 -26.22 -19.41
C GLY A 49 -16.38 -25.57 -20.74
N GLY A 50 -15.97 -24.30 -20.76
CA GLY A 50 -15.32 -23.68 -21.91
C GLY A 50 -13.82 -24.03 -22.01
N PRO A 51 -13.16 -23.71 -23.13
CA PRO A 51 -11.71 -23.83 -23.20
C PRO A 51 -11.06 -22.97 -22.12
N PRO A 52 -9.92 -23.43 -21.53
CA PRO A 52 -9.20 -22.63 -20.55
C PRO A 52 -8.73 -21.33 -21.19
N ASP A 53 -8.68 -20.25 -20.41
CA ASP A 53 -8.09 -18.99 -20.85
C ASP A 53 -6.55 -19.10 -20.98
N ASP A 54 -5.92 -18.06 -21.56
CA ASP A 54 -4.47 -18.06 -21.84
C ASP A 54 -3.62 -18.11 -20.56
N SER A 55 -4.18 -17.87 -19.37
CA SER A 55 -3.47 -17.95 -18.09
C SER A 55 -3.47 -19.34 -17.46
N PHE A 56 -4.31 -20.28 -17.96
CA PHE A 56 -4.34 -21.65 -17.41
C PHE A 56 -2.95 -22.33 -17.49
N PRO A 57 -2.48 -23.02 -16.46
CA PRO A 57 -3.18 -23.48 -15.23
C PRO A 57 -3.23 -22.46 -14.08
N SER A 58 -2.74 -21.24 -14.26
CA SER A 58 -2.82 -20.17 -13.27
C SER A 58 -4.22 -19.51 -13.28
N HIS A 59 -4.55 -18.81 -12.21
CA HIS A 59 -5.72 -17.94 -12.20
C HIS A 59 -5.49 -16.70 -13.08
N HIS A 60 -6.54 -16.25 -13.75
CA HIS A 60 -6.48 -15.02 -14.54
C HIS A 60 -6.07 -13.82 -13.63
N PRO A 61 -5.11 -12.98 -14.04
CA PRO A 61 -4.60 -11.86 -13.20
C PRO A 61 -5.68 -10.93 -12.66
N ALA A 62 -6.76 -10.72 -13.43
CA ALA A 62 -7.86 -9.86 -13.00
C ALA A 62 -8.57 -10.38 -11.74
N ILE A 63 -8.84 -11.69 -11.64
CA ILE A 63 -9.51 -12.27 -10.47
C ILE A 63 -8.60 -12.30 -9.24
N VAL A 64 -7.28 -12.49 -9.45
CA VAL A 64 -6.27 -12.41 -8.39
C VAL A 64 -6.23 -11.00 -7.82
N LYS A 65 -6.16 -9.99 -8.68
CA LYS A 65 -6.20 -8.57 -8.30
C LYS A 65 -7.50 -8.21 -7.59
N GLU A 66 -8.65 -8.67 -8.12
CA GLU A 66 -9.95 -8.43 -7.51
C GLU A 66 -10.00 -8.99 -6.10
N MET A 67 -9.52 -10.24 -5.89
CA MET A 67 -9.49 -10.86 -4.57
C MET A 67 -8.73 -10.01 -3.55
N VAL A 68 -7.54 -9.53 -3.89
CA VAL A 68 -6.76 -8.65 -3.01
C VAL A 68 -7.51 -7.35 -2.75
N LEU A 69 -8.07 -6.73 -3.80
CA LEU A 69 -8.81 -5.46 -3.69
C LEU A 69 -10.03 -5.57 -2.77
N VAL A 70 -10.89 -6.59 -2.97
CA VAL A 70 -12.12 -6.74 -2.18
C VAL A 70 -11.86 -7.19 -0.76
N SER A 71 -10.69 -7.79 -0.49
CA SER A 71 -10.28 -8.22 0.85
C SER A 71 -10.06 -7.07 1.82
N HIS A 72 -10.01 -5.84 1.36
CA HIS A 72 -10.02 -4.67 2.24
C HIS A 72 -11.36 -4.54 2.97
N VAL A 73 -12.50 -4.66 2.28
CA VAL A 73 -13.79 -4.23 2.87
C VAL A 73 -15.02 -5.08 2.49
N ASN A 74 -14.92 -5.97 1.51
CA ASN A 74 -16.10 -6.64 0.95
C ASN A 74 -16.14 -8.14 1.27
N LEU A 75 -16.56 -8.49 2.49
CA LEU A 75 -16.66 -9.87 2.96
C LEU A 75 -17.58 -10.74 2.08
N ALA A 76 -18.67 -10.19 1.56
CA ALA A 76 -19.60 -10.95 0.72
C ALA A 76 -18.91 -11.39 -0.59
N ARG A 77 -18.20 -10.47 -1.24
CA ARG A 77 -17.49 -10.78 -2.48
C ARG A 77 -16.30 -11.73 -2.25
N VAL A 78 -15.59 -11.58 -1.12
CA VAL A 78 -14.53 -12.53 -0.73
C VAL A 78 -15.10 -13.94 -0.59
N ARG A 79 -16.25 -14.12 0.07
CA ARG A 79 -16.92 -15.43 0.20
C ARG A 79 -17.29 -16.03 -1.15
N GLU A 80 -17.87 -15.23 -2.02
CA GLU A 80 -18.24 -15.66 -3.36
C GLU A 80 -17.03 -16.14 -4.16
N LEU A 81 -15.95 -15.36 -4.18
CA LEU A 81 -14.72 -15.72 -4.87
C LEU A 81 -14.10 -17.01 -4.30
N LEU A 82 -14.09 -17.17 -2.97
CA LEU A 82 -13.57 -18.40 -2.34
C LEU A 82 -14.45 -19.63 -2.56
N GLN A 83 -15.75 -19.47 -2.79
CA GLN A 83 -16.62 -20.59 -3.20
C GLN A 83 -16.31 -21.07 -4.62
N GLN A 84 -15.96 -20.15 -5.51
CA GLN A 84 -15.66 -20.47 -6.91
C GLN A 84 -14.20 -20.92 -7.08
N HIS A 85 -13.27 -20.29 -6.36
CA HIS A 85 -11.82 -20.45 -6.47
C HIS A 85 -11.18 -20.44 -5.08
N PRO A 86 -11.21 -21.56 -4.33
CA PRO A 86 -10.70 -21.64 -2.94
C PRO A 86 -9.25 -21.19 -2.81
N GLU A 87 -8.42 -21.43 -3.85
CA GLU A 87 -6.99 -21.10 -3.86
C GLU A 87 -6.72 -19.59 -3.80
N LEU A 88 -7.69 -18.76 -4.14
CA LEU A 88 -7.58 -17.31 -4.04
C LEU A 88 -7.42 -16.81 -2.60
N ALA A 89 -7.63 -17.65 -1.59
CA ALA A 89 -7.25 -17.30 -0.22
C ALA A 89 -5.77 -16.89 -0.10
N LYS A 90 -4.93 -17.41 -0.98
CA LYS A 90 -3.48 -17.12 -1.05
C LYS A 90 -3.12 -16.04 -2.08
N ALA A 91 -4.12 -15.36 -2.66
CA ALA A 91 -3.91 -14.36 -3.69
C ALA A 91 -2.94 -13.27 -3.22
N SER A 92 -2.03 -12.88 -4.11
CA SER A 92 -1.10 -11.77 -3.93
C SER A 92 -1.05 -10.93 -5.20
N TRP A 93 -0.90 -9.62 -5.05
CA TRP A 93 -0.86 -8.67 -6.16
C TRP A 93 0.25 -7.64 -5.98
N ASP A 94 0.97 -7.34 -7.08
CA ASP A 94 1.92 -6.22 -7.13
C ASP A 94 1.18 -4.95 -7.56
N TRP A 95 1.11 -3.98 -6.67
CA TRP A 95 0.52 -2.67 -6.94
C TRP A 95 1.45 -1.72 -7.70
N GLY A 96 2.63 -2.20 -8.04
CA GLY A 96 3.68 -1.48 -8.75
C GLY A 96 4.84 -1.05 -7.87
N PHE A 97 6.03 -0.98 -8.48
CA PHE A 97 7.29 -0.68 -7.82
C PHE A 97 7.68 -1.67 -6.72
N GLY A 98 7.22 -2.94 -6.82
CA GLY A 98 7.50 -3.98 -5.83
C GLY A 98 6.63 -3.92 -4.57
N ASP A 99 5.53 -3.19 -4.60
CA ASP A 99 4.55 -3.15 -3.50
C ASP A 99 3.59 -4.34 -3.57
N TRP A 100 4.07 -5.47 -3.03
CA TRP A 100 3.31 -6.72 -2.98
C TRP A 100 2.35 -6.77 -1.82
N GLU A 101 1.11 -7.14 -2.09
CA GLU A 101 0.08 -7.30 -1.09
C GLU A 101 -0.66 -8.62 -1.24
N THR A 102 -0.87 -9.34 -0.14
CA THR A 102 -1.74 -10.51 -0.10
C THR A 102 -3.17 -10.11 0.27
N ALA A 103 -4.16 -10.96 -0.09
CA ALA A 103 -5.54 -10.78 0.37
C ALA A 103 -5.63 -10.68 1.91
N LEU A 104 -4.83 -11.49 2.64
CA LEU A 104 -4.74 -11.41 4.10
C LEU A 104 -4.08 -10.11 4.57
N GLY A 105 -3.08 -9.61 3.84
CA GLY A 105 -2.44 -8.31 4.09
C GLY A 105 -3.43 -7.16 3.99
N ALA A 106 -4.25 -7.14 2.93
CA ALA A 106 -5.32 -6.19 2.70
C ALA A 106 -6.32 -6.12 3.87
N ALA A 107 -6.82 -7.27 4.29
CA ALA A 107 -7.71 -7.36 5.45
C ALA A 107 -7.04 -6.88 6.74
N SER A 108 -5.74 -7.21 6.91
CA SER A 108 -5.01 -6.93 8.14
C SER A 108 -4.73 -5.43 8.34
N HIS A 109 -4.28 -4.72 7.30
CA HIS A 109 -3.94 -3.30 7.48
C HIS A 109 -5.17 -2.38 7.58
N ILE A 110 -6.34 -2.85 7.15
CA ILE A 110 -7.60 -2.16 7.37
C ILE A 110 -8.22 -2.51 8.73
N GLY A 111 -7.86 -3.66 9.31
CA GLY A 111 -8.44 -4.18 10.54
C GLY A 111 -9.72 -5.00 10.33
N ASN A 112 -9.91 -5.54 9.13
CA ASN A 112 -11.08 -6.35 8.81
C ASN A 112 -10.88 -7.78 9.31
N ARG A 113 -11.13 -7.98 10.61
CA ARG A 113 -10.99 -9.26 11.30
C ARG A 113 -11.77 -10.39 10.62
N ALA A 114 -13.02 -10.14 10.25
CA ALA A 114 -13.89 -11.17 9.67
C ALA A 114 -13.35 -11.71 8.33
N ILE A 115 -12.79 -10.84 7.49
CA ILE A 115 -12.14 -11.26 6.24
C ILE A 115 -10.82 -11.97 6.55
N ALA A 116 -10.00 -11.45 7.47
CA ALA A 116 -8.72 -12.06 7.82
C ALA A 116 -8.91 -13.49 8.37
N GLU A 117 -9.84 -13.69 9.30
CA GLU A 117 -10.15 -14.99 9.87
C GLU A 117 -10.67 -15.98 8.80
N LEU A 118 -11.57 -15.53 7.91
CA LEU A 118 -12.04 -16.34 6.80
C LEU A 118 -10.90 -16.75 5.85
N LEU A 119 -10.01 -15.85 5.50
CA LEU A 119 -8.88 -16.15 4.63
C LEU A 119 -7.94 -17.17 5.27
N ILE A 120 -7.65 -17.04 6.57
CA ILE A 120 -6.81 -17.98 7.31
C ILE A 120 -7.51 -19.37 7.37
N GLU A 121 -8.80 -19.43 7.65
CA GLU A 121 -9.60 -20.67 7.61
C GLU A 121 -9.51 -21.37 6.25
N ARG A 122 -9.42 -20.59 5.17
CA ARG A 122 -9.31 -21.10 3.79
C ARG A 122 -7.86 -21.30 3.33
N GLY A 123 -6.89 -21.24 4.24
CA GLY A 123 -5.50 -21.60 4.01
C GLY A 123 -4.58 -20.46 3.58
N ALA A 124 -4.96 -19.21 3.78
CA ALA A 124 -4.03 -18.10 3.69
C ALA A 124 -2.95 -18.23 4.79
N PRO A 125 -1.64 -18.17 4.46
CA PRO A 125 -0.59 -18.25 5.46
C PRO A 125 -0.65 -17.05 6.42
N PRO A 126 -0.78 -17.27 7.75
CA PRO A 126 -0.70 -16.18 8.71
C PRO A 126 0.67 -15.49 8.66
N THR A 127 0.68 -14.20 8.90
CA THR A 127 1.90 -13.38 8.98
C THR A 127 1.98 -12.66 10.32
N HIS A 128 3.16 -12.14 10.67
CA HIS A 128 3.31 -11.30 11.86
C HIS A 128 2.41 -10.04 11.80
N PHE A 129 2.09 -9.53 10.61
CA PHE A 129 1.16 -8.43 10.42
C PHE A 129 -0.29 -8.83 10.75
N SER A 130 -0.75 -9.98 10.23
CA SER A 130 -2.08 -10.49 10.57
C SER A 130 -2.17 -10.87 12.05
N ALA A 131 -1.12 -11.47 12.61
CA ALA A 131 -1.07 -11.79 14.04
C ALA A 131 -1.15 -10.53 14.91
N ALA A 132 -0.46 -9.45 14.54
CA ALA A 132 -0.52 -8.17 15.24
C ALA A 132 -1.93 -7.56 15.21
N MET A 133 -2.58 -7.53 14.05
CA MET A 133 -3.96 -7.04 13.90
C MET A 133 -4.96 -7.92 14.66
N LEU A 134 -4.76 -9.23 14.66
CA LEU A 134 -5.63 -10.17 15.38
C LEU A 134 -5.40 -10.19 16.90
N GLY A 135 -4.38 -9.46 17.41
CA GLY A 135 -4.08 -9.39 18.84
C GLY A 135 -3.38 -10.64 19.40
N GLN A 136 -2.75 -11.42 18.54
CA GLN A 136 -2.07 -12.67 18.89
C GLN A 136 -0.67 -12.39 19.46
N LEU A 137 -0.63 -11.90 20.71
CA LEU A 137 0.61 -11.43 21.35
C LEU A 137 1.71 -12.49 21.32
N ASP A 138 1.41 -13.72 21.73
CA ASP A 138 2.41 -14.78 21.84
C ASP A 138 3.04 -15.10 20.47
N VAL A 139 2.24 -15.04 19.42
CA VAL A 139 2.71 -15.24 18.03
C VAL A 139 3.64 -14.10 17.61
N VAL A 140 3.25 -12.84 17.90
CA VAL A 140 4.10 -11.67 17.58
C VAL A 140 5.41 -11.74 18.36
N GLN A 141 5.38 -12.10 19.65
CA GLN A 141 6.58 -12.29 20.47
C GLN A 141 7.50 -13.38 19.91
N ALA A 142 6.94 -14.50 19.48
CA ALA A 142 7.72 -15.59 18.86
C ALA A 142 8.40 -15.13 17.56
N PHE A 143 7.70 -14.38 16.71
CA PHE A 143 8.30 -13.81 15.49
C PHE A 143 9.45 -12.84 15.80
N VAL A 144 9.26 -11.94 16.77
CA VAL A 144 10.29 -10.97 17.17
C VAL A 144 11.50 -11.67 17.77
N ALA A 145 11.27 -12.69 18.59
CA ALA A 145 12.34 -13.48 19.20
C ALA A 145 13.15 -14.27 18.15
N ALA A 146 12.46 -14.83 17.13
CA ALA A 146 13.09 -15.55 16.05
C ALA A 146 13.84 -14.66 15.05
N THR A 147 13.40 -13.42 14.89
CA THR A 147 13.96 -12.47 13.92
C THR A 147 14.16 -11.10 14.58
N PRO A 148 15.31 -10.84 15.20
CA PRO A 148 15.62 -9.57 15.82
C PRO A 148 15.46 -8.39 14.83
N GLY A 149 14.70 -7.37 15.21
CA GLY A 149 14.42 -6.22 14.36
C GLY A 149 13.14 -6.35 13.49
N LEU A 150 12.45 -7.49 13.54
CA LEU A 150 11.21 -7.73 12.78
C LEU A 150 10.15 -6.66 13.05
N GLN A 151 10.09 -6.09 14.24
CA GLN A 151 9.15 -5.02 14.57
C GLN A 151 9.31 -3.77 13.69
N ARG A 152 10.45 -3.61 13.01
CA ARG A 152 10.72 -2.49 12.08
C ARG A 152 10.36 -2.81 10.64
N MET A 153 10.06 -4.08 10.34
CA MET A 153 9.65 -4.48 8.99
C MET A 153 8.33 -3.82 8.61
N ARG A 154 8.18 -3.60 7.31
CA ARG A 154 6.99 -2.98 6.74
C ARG A 154 6.22 -4.00 5.93
N GLY A 155 4.92 -3.90 6.04
CA GLY A 155 3.97 -4.64 5.22
C GLY A 155 3.63 -3.93 3.91
N PRO A 156 2.54 -4.36 3.26
CA PRO A 156 2.03 -3.71 2.06
C PRO A 156 1.91 -2.20 2.24
N HIS A 157 2.10 -1.46 1.16
CA HIS A 157 2.05 0.01 1.12
C HIS A 157 3.04 0.70 2.07
N GLY A 158 4.03 -0.04 2.58
CA GLY A 158 4.99 0.45 3.56
C GLY A 158 4.42 0.65 4.96
N LEU A 159 3.29 0.02 5.27
CA LEU A 159 2.62 0.17 6.56
C LEU A 159 3.36 -0.58 7.66
N THR A 160 3.49 0.07 8.83
CA THR A 160 4.25 -0.44 9.95
C THR A 160 3.53 -1.58 10.68
N LEU A 161 4.29 -2.42 11.38
CA LEU A 161 3.70 -3.46 12.24
C LEU A 161 2.83 -2.85 13.35
N MET A 162 3.25 -1.71 13.90
CA MET A 162 2.46 -0.93 14.86
C MET A 162 1.11 -0.50 14.30
N LEU A 163 1.06 -0.07 13.03
CA LEU A 163 -0.21 0.33 12.40
C LEU A 163 -1.17 -0.87 12.33
N HIS A 164 -0.68 -2.05 11.93
CA HIS A 164 -1.50 -3.27 11.90
C HIS A 164 -2.04 -3.61 13.29
N ALA A 165 -1.21 -3.53 14.34
CA ALA A 165 -1.66 -3.74 15.72
C ALA A 165 -2.77 -2.75 16.12
N ARG A 166 -2.57 -1.45 15.85
CA ARG A 166 -3.58 -0.41 16.14
C ARG A 166 -4.90 -0.63 15.40
N LYS A 167 -4.85 -1.18 14.18
CA LYS A 167 -6.06 -1.55 13.42
C LYS A 167 -6.84 -2.71 14.03
N GLY A 168 -6.20 -3.53 14.85
CA GLY A 168 -6.87 -4.59 15.62
C GLY A 168 -7.73 -4.07 16.79
N GLY A 169 -7.64 -2.78 17.11
CA GLY A 169 -8.42 -2.14 18.17
C GLY A 169 -8.15 -2.72 19.56
N ALA A 170 -9.18 -2.79 20.40
CA ALA A 170 -9.05 -3.26 21.78
C ALA A 170 -8.48 -4.68 21.90
N ALA A 171 -8.78 -5.56 20.98
CA ALA A 171 -8.27 -6.94 20.97
C ALA A 171 -6.75 -7.02 20.80
N ALA A 172 -6.13 -6.00 20.21
CA ALA A 172 -4.69 -5.95 19.97
C ALA A 172 -3.95 -4.98 20.93
N ALA A 173 -4.61 -4.46 21.96
CA ALA A 173 -4.00 -3.48 22.88
C ALA A 173 -2.68 -3.99 23.49
N ARG A 174 -2.62 -5.24 23.91
CA ARG A 174 -1.40 -5.85 24.46
C ARG A 174 -0.27 -5.98 23.44
N VAL A 175 -0.61 -6.15 22.16
CA VAL A 175 0.38 -6.15 21.07
C VAL A 175 0.92 -4.74 20.85
N VAL A 176 0.07 -3.73 20.90
CA VAL A 176 0.50 -2.31 20.83
C VAL A 176 1.47 -1.98 21.96
N GLU A 177 1.12 -2.31 23.21
CA GLU A 177 1.98 -2.10 24.38
C GLU A 177 3.34 -2.81 24.24
N TYR A 178 3.33 -4.06 23.78
CA TYR A 178 4.55 -4.82 23.54
C TYR A 178 5.42 -4.17 22.46
N LEU A 179 4.86 -3.79 21.34
CA LEU A 179 5.59 -3.15 20.23
C LEU A 179 6.14 -1.76 20.65
N ASP A 180 5.40 -1.00 21.46
CA ASP A 180 5.88 0.26 22.04
C ASP A 180 7.09 0.03 22.94
N SER A 181 7.08 -1.02 23.75
CA SER A 181 8.19 -1.37 24.65
C SER A 181 9.48 -1.74 23.91
N LEU A 182 9.38 -2.28 22.70
CA LEU A 182 10.53 -2.63 21.86
C LEU A 182 11.16 -1.40 21.17
N GLY A 183 10.37 -0.38 20.93
CA GLY A 183 10.76 0.79 20.13
C GLY A 183 10.94 0.48 18.62
N GLY A 184 10.78 1.50 17.80
CA GLY A 184 11.00 1.44 16.35
C GLY A 184 9.93 0.76 15.53
N ALA A 185 8.86 0.23 16.14
CA ALA A 185 7.77 -0.45 15.43
C ALA A 185 6.89 0.50 14.59
N ASP A 186 7.01 1.80 14.80
CA ASP A 186 6.29 2.85 14.06
C ASP A 186 7.24 3.86 13.42
N GLN A 187 8.48 3.46 13.16
CA GLN A 187 9.49 4.35 12.61
C GLN A 187 9.08 4.79 11.18
N PRO A 188 9.05 6.09 10.85
CA PRO A 188 8.73 6.55 9.50
C PRO A 188 9.79 6.09 8.49
N TYR A 189 9.48 6.13 7.19
CA TYR A 189 10.50 6.03 6.16
C TYR A 189 11.50 7.19 6.31
N ARG A 190 12.75 6.91 5.95
CA ARG A 190 13.71 7.99 5.72
C ARG A 190 13.18 8.84 4.58
N ASP A 191 13.09 10.13 4.79
CA ASP A 191 12.62 11.11 3.84
C ASP A 191 13.44 12.40 4.01
N GLU A 192 14.45 12.57 3.20
CA GLU A 192 15.33 13.75 3.23
C GLU A 192 14.51 14.98 2.81
N PRO A 193 14.70 16.11 3.46
CA PRO A 193 13.99 17.33 3.12
C PRO A 193 14.17 17.76 1.67
N LEU A 194 13.08 18.17 1.03
CA LEU A 194 13.06 18.82 -0.27
C LEU A 194 12.52 20.25 -0.12
N THR A 195 13.09 21.17 -0.85
CA THR A 195 12.50 22.51 -0.98
C THR A 195 11.26 22.47 -1.86
N ASP A 196 10.40 23.49 -1.77
CA ASP A 196 9.25 23.61 -2.67
C ASP A 196 9.70 23.78 -4.13
N ALA A 197 10.82 24.46 -4.35
CA ALA A 197 11.43 24.60 -5.67
C ALA A 197 11.89 23.25 -6.24
N ASP A 198 12.53 22.40 -5.42
CA ASP A 198 12.94 21.05 -5.85
C ASP A 198 11.72 20.18 -6.16
N ARG A 199 10.69 20.21 -5.31
CA ARG A 199 9.43 19.50 -5.59
C ARG A 199 8.80 19.93 -6.90
N ALA A 200 8.71 21.25 -7.13
CA ALA A 200 8.17 21.79 -8.37
C ALA A 200 9.00 21.38 -9.59
N ALA A 201 10.33 21.39 -9.46
CA ALA A 201 11.24 20.98 -10.53
C ALA A 201 11.08 19.50 -10.92
N LEU A 202 10.79 18.61 -9.95
CA LEU A 202 10.61 17.17 -10.16
C LEU A 202 9.22 16.81 -10.69
N THR A 203 8.21 17.67 -10.46
CA THR A 203 6.84 17.45 -10.92
C THR A 203 6.77 17.48 -12.45
N GLY A 204 6.01 16.56 -13.04
CA GLY A 204 5.83 16.53 -14.49
C GLY A 204 5.45 15.15 -15.03
N ARG A 205 5.39 15.07 -16.35
CA ARG A 205 5.15 13.86 -17.11
C ARG A 205 6.45 13.33 -17.69
N TYR A 206 6.67 12.03 -17.58
CA TYR A 206 7.89 11.34 -18.00
C TYR A 206 7.53 10.16 -18.90
N ALA A 207 7.75 10.30 -20.21
CA ALA A 207 7.40 9.31 -21.21
C ALA A 207 8.51 8.28 -21.43
N PHE A 208 8.15 7.01 -21.54
CA PHE A 208 9.06 5.89 -21.84
C PHE A 208 8.63 5.07 -23.06
N GLY A 209 7.60 5.51 -23.78
CA GLY A 209 7.10 4.93 -25.00
C GLY A 209 6.01 5.81 -25.61
N ASP A 210 5.44 5.35 -26.72
CA ASP A 210 4.50 6.12 -27.54
C ASP A 210 3.03 5.84 -27.24
N ARG A 211 2.73 4.78 -26.46
CA ARG A 211 1.36 4.42 -26.13
C ARG A 211 0.79 5.37 -25.07
N PRO A 212 -0.54 5.58 -25.01
CA PRO A 212 -1.17 6.53 -24.08
C PRO A 212 -0.83 6.30 -22.60
N ARG A 213 -0.48 5.06 -22.22
CA ARG A 213 -0.12 4.70 -20.84
C ARG A 213 1.38 4.54 -20.61
N ASP A 214 2.22 4.83 -21.59
CA ASP A 214 3.67 4.68 -21.48
C ASP A 214 4.32 5.96 -20.93
N HIS A 215 3.79 6.41 -19.79
CA HIS A 215 4.39 7.51 -19.06
C HIS A 215 4.10 7.41 -17.57
N PHE A 216 5.00 8.00 -16.78
CA PHE A 216 4.79 8.30 -15.38
C PHE A 216 4.31 9.74 -15.22
N VAL A 217 3.47 9.96 -14.22
CA VAL A 217 3.12 11.29 -13.71
C VAL A 217 3.74 11.42 -12.33
N VAL A 218 4.55 12.45 -12.14
CA VAL A 218 5.05 12.85 -10.82
C VAL A 218 4.30 14.11 -10.42
N ALA A 219 3.66 14.09 -9.27
CA ALA A 219 2.87 15.19 -8.75
C ALA A 219 3.32 15.55 -7.33
N ALA A 220 3.02 16.78 -6.91
CA ALA A 220 3.20 17.23 -5.54
C ALA A 220 1.83 17.33 -4.86
N GLN A 221 1.63 16.60 -3.78
CA GLN A 221 0.40 16.59 -2.99
C GLN A 221 0.74 16.68 -1.51
N ASN A 222 0.10 17.61 -0.80
CA ASN A 222 0.28 17.80 0.64
C ASN A 222 1.76 17.87 1.10
N GLY A 223 2.62 18.51 0.29
CA GLY A 223 4.04 18.67 0.59
C GLY A 223 4.90 17.43 0.27
N GLN A 224 4.33 16.36 -0.29
CA GLN A 224 5.06 15.17 -0.72
C GLN A 224 4.97 14.98 -2.23
N LEU A 225 5.98 14.30 -2.80
CA LEU A 225 5.92 13.84 -4.19
C LEU A 225 5.20 12.51 -4.27
N THR A 226 4.45 12.32 -5.34
CA THR A 226 3.84 11.04 -5.71
C THR A 226 4.27 10.67 -7.12
N ILE A 227 4.22 9.38 -7.44
CA ILE A 227 4.43 8.84 -8.77
C ILE A 227 3.35 7.83 -9.11
N ALA A 228 2.87 7.88 -10.35
CA ALA A 228 2.00 6.85 -10.91
C ALA A 228 2.33 6.61 -12.38
N ARG A 229 2.26 5.36 -12.85
CA ARG A 229 2.06 5.11 -14.28
C ARG A 229 0.64 5.53 -14.64
N ALA A 230 0.42 6.09 -15.84
CA ALA A 230 -0.90 6.54 -16.29
C ALA A 230 -2.00 5.48 -16.09
N GLY A 231 -3.02 5.84 -15.30
CA GLY A 231 -4.13 4.95 -14.94
C GLY A 231 -3.83 3.90 -13.86
N ALA A 232 -2.70 4.02 -13.16
CA ALA A 232 -2.38 3.24 -11.96
C ALA A 232 -2.57 4.07 -10.68
N ILE A 233 -2.53 3.40 -9.54
CA ILE A 233 -2.61 4.04 -8.22
C ILE A 233 -1.32 4.82 -7.95
N GLU A 234 -1.47 6.03 -7.42
CA GLU A 234 -0.36 6.87 -7.01
C GLU A 234 0.39 6.28 -5.80
N ARG A 235 1.72 6.45 -5.81
CA ARG A 235 2.60 6.07 -4.72
C ARG A 235 3.35 7.28 -4.21
N THR A 236 3.39 7.46 -2.90
CA THR A 236 4.25 8.47 -2.27
C THR A 236 5.71 8.14 -2.53
N LEU A 237 6.48 9.14 -2.89
CA LEU A 237 7.94 9.06 -3.05
C LEU A 237 8.62 9.55 -1.78
N PHE A 238 9.58 8.77 -1.30
CA PHE A 238 10.42 9.09 -0.15
C PHE A 238 11.83 9.39 -0.63
N HIS A 239 12.30 10.60 -0.38
CA HIS A 239 13.61 11.09 -0.81
C HIS A 239 14.75 10.44 -0.02
N GLN A 240 15.71 9.87 -0.73
CA GLN A 240 16.87 9.19 -0.16
C GLN A 240 18.17 9.99 -0.28
N GLY A 241 18.10 11.18 -0.83
CA GLY A 241 19.22 12.05 -1.19
C GLY A 241 19.60 11.95 -2.68
N GLN A 242 20.30 12.95 -3.19
CA GLN A 242 20.84 12.99 -4.57
C GLN A 242 19.80 12.69 -5.67
N LEU A 243 18.58 13.22 -5.56
CA LEU A 243 17.46 12.98 -6.49
C LEU A 243 17.07 11.50 -6.62
N SER A 244 17.37 10.70 -5.61
CA SER A 244 17.04 9.29 -5.51
C SER A 244 15.85 9.11 -4.56
N PHE A 245 14.89 8.28 -4.96
CA PHE A 245 13.66 8.04 -4.22
C PHE A 245 13.32 6.55 -4.23
N HIS A 246 12.53 6.13 -3.25
CA HIS A 246 11.76 4.89 -3.35
C HIS A 246 10.26 5.19 -3.22
N ALA A 247 9.43 4.34 -3.82
CA ALA A 247 8.00 4.41 -3.68
C ALA A 247 7.53 3.73 -2.38
N ALA A 248 6.43 4.21 -1.80
CA ALA A 248 5.79 3.56 -0.67
C ALA A 248 5.49 2.09 -0.99
N GLY A 249 5.84 1.18 -0.08
CA GLY A 249 5.66 -0.27 -0.24
C GLY A 249 6.76 -0.98 -1.02
N GLY A 250 7.57 -0.26 -1.80
CA GLY A 250 8.62 -0.82 -2.66
C GLY A 250 10.01 -0.26 -2.39
N PRO A 251 10.60 -0.43 -1.18
CA PRO A 251 11.91 0.15 -0.87
C PRO A 251 13.07 -0.49 -1.66
N GLY A 252 12.84 -1.64 -2.29
CA GLY A 252 13.82 -2.28 -3.19
C GLY A 252 13.89 -1.64 -4.57
N THR A 253 12.85 -0.92 -4.98
CA THR A 253 12.80 -0.22 -6.27
C THR A 253 13.26 1.22 -6.09
N THR A 254 14.28 1.62 -6.83
CA THR A 254 14.82 3.00 -6.77
C THR A 254 14.40 3.80 -7.99
N ILE A 255 13.96 5.02 -7.76
CA ILE A 255 13.60 6.00 -8.80
C ILE A 255 14.62 7.13 -8.72
N ARG A 256 15.38 7.33 -9.79
CA ARG A 256 16.41 8.37 -9.87
C ARG A 256 16.04 9.39 -10.93
N PHE A 257 16.04 10.67 -10.54
CA PHE A 257 15.87 11.75 -11.50
C PHE A 257 17.22 12.21 -12.06
N GLU A 258 17.24 12.57 -13.33
CA GLU A 258 18.42 12.97 -14.06
C GLU A 258 18.29 14.45 -14.44
N ARG A 259 19.39 15.19 -14.23
CA ARG A 259 19.51 16.60 -14.64
C ARG A 259 20.22 16.73 -15.99
N ASP A 260 19.80 17.71 -16.76
CA ASP A 260 20.53 18.27 -17.88
C ASP A 260 20.64 19.78 -17.66
N GLY A 261 21.82 20.22 -17.22
CA GLY A 261 22.01 21.53 -16.64
C GLY A 261 21.14 21.76 -15.39
N GLU A 262 20.31 22.78 -15.39
CA GLU A 262 19.41 23.10 -14.29
C GLU A 262 18.06 22.38 -14.38
N ARG A 263 17.77 21.74 -15.51
CA ARG A 263 16.45 21.09 -15.76
C ARG A 263 16.48 19.62 -15.40
N ILE A 264 15.36 19.14 -14.89
CA ILE A 264 15.12 17.68 -14.77
C ILE A 264 14.72 17.18 -16.17
N ALA A 265 15.53 16.28 -16.74
CA ALA A 265 15.37 15.79 -18.11
C ALA A 265 14.71 14.41 -18.18
N ALA A 266 14.92 13.57 -17.17
CA ALA A 266 14.42 12.20 -17.15
C ALA A 266 14.29 11.67 -15.73
N LEU A 267 13.66 10.51 -15.60
CA LEU A 267 13.79 9.64 -14.45
C LEU A 267 14.09 8.20 -14.93
N THR A 268 14.81 7.46 -14.10
CA THR A 268 15.08 6.03 -14.35
C THR A 268 14.60 5.22 -13.14
N VAL A 269 13.85 4.15 -13.42
CA VAL A 269 13.43 3.17 -12.43
C VAL A 269 14.43 2.03 -12.42
N HIS A 270 14.92 1.66 -11.24
CA HIS A 270 15.86 0.57 -11.01
C HIS A 270 15.24 -0.51 -10.13
N ASP A 271 15.41 -1.80 -10.50
CA ASP A 271 14.93 -2.99 -9.77
C ASP A 271 15.83 -4.22 -10.01
N PRO A 272 16.96 -4.40 -9.34
CA PRO A 272 17.91 -3.36 -8.93
C PRO A 272 18.59 -2.68 -10.10
N ASP A 273 18.61 -3.32 -11.29
CA ASP A 273 19.13 -2.76 -12.53
C ASP A 273 18.16 -1.77 -13.17
N PRO A 274 18.60 -0.91 -14.09
CA PRO A 274 17.70 -0.02 -14.81
C PRO A 274 16.64 -0.79 -15.59
N VAL A 275 15.37 -0.62 -15.21
CA VAL A 275 14.22 -1.27 -15.89
C VAL A 275 13.66 -0.38 -16.99
N VAL A 276 13.52 0.91 -16.70
CA VAL A 276 12.96 1.87 -17.64
C VAL A 276 13.53 3.26 -17.41
N ARG A 277 13.87 3.94 -18.49
CA ARG A 277 14.22 5.36 -18.50
C ARG A 277 13.11 6.16 -19.19
N ALA A 278 12.52 7.10 -18.48
CA ALA A 278 11.45 7.95 -18.94
C ALA A 278 11.93 9.39 -19.11
N ARG A 279 11.75 9.96 -20.30
CA ARG A 279 12.15 11.35 -20.61
C ARG A 279 11.02 12.29 -20.19
N ARG A 280 11.37 13.44 -19.65
CA ARG A 280 10.39 14.48 -19.33
C ARG A 280 9.73 14.96 -20.62
N SER A 281 8.40 14.95 -20.63
CA SER A 281 7.61 15.53 -21.72
C SER A 281 7.35 17.01 -21.41
N ASN A 282 7.33 17.82 -22.43
CA ASN A 282 6.94 19.23 -22.33
C ASN A 282 5.44 19.38 -22.06
#